data_4bd589927b64a7f8da75928283d161eb
#
_entry.id   4bd589927b64a7f8da75928283d161eb
#
_cell.length_a   1.000
_cell.length_b   1.000
_cell.length_c   1.000
_cell.angle_alpha   90.00
_cell.angle_beta   90.00
_cell.angle_gamma   90.00
#
_symmetry.space_group_name_H-M   'P 1'
#
loop_
_entity.id
_entity.type
_entity.pdbx_description
1 polymer ?
#
loop_
_entity_poly.entity_id
_entity_poly.type
_entity_poly.pdbx_seq_one_letter_code
_entity_poly.pdbx_strand_id
1 'polypeptide(L)'
;MLEKISGYSKEQAKEYLLKNLEDDLVHEKAVKVLEYQQRTKDEADTIAREIIGTAIQRCAADHTAETTVSVVALPNDEMKGRIIGREGRNVRTLETITGVDLIIDDTPEAITVSSFDPVRREVARLTLEKLISDGRIHPARIEEMYEKARREVDATIKQTGEIGRASCRERVLRLV
;
A
#
# COMPACT_ATOMS: atom_id res chain seq x y z
N MET A 1 -48.16 52.82 35.44
CA MET A 1 -48.26 52.02 36.68
C MET A 1 -47.06 51.09 36.91
N LEU A 2 -46.60 50.40 35.91
CA LEU A 2 -45.44 49.48 36.01
C LEU A 2 -44.09 50.23 36.28
N GLU A 3 -43.86 51.41 35.72
CA GLU A 3 -42.69 52.24 35.97
C GLU A 3 -42.56 52.69 37.46
N LYS A 4 -43.67 52.89 38.13
CA LYS A 4 -43.68 53.24 39.59
C LYS A 4 -43.35 52.08 40.48
N ILE A 5 -43.52 50.81 40.04
CA ILE A 5 -43.29 49.60 40.80
C ILE A 5 -41.88 49.04 40.56
N SER A 6 -41.34 49.16 39.36
CA SER A 6 -40.02 48.63 39.01
C SER A 6 -38.86 49.59 39.19
N GLY A 7 -39.13 50.90 39.34
CA GLY A 7 -38.08 51.95 39.46
C GLY A 7 -37.24 52.16 38.17
N TYR A 8 -37.59 51.50 37.09
CA TYR A 8 -36.93 51.68 35.77
C TYR A 8 -37.74 52.57 34.85
N SER A 9 -37.06 53.44 34.11
CA SER A 9 -37.69 54.12 32.98
C SER A 9 -37.92 53.14 31.84
N LYS A 10 -38.80 53.46 30.91
CA LYS A 10 -39.13 52.63 29.76
C LYS A 10 -37.88 52.32 28.89
N GLU A 11 -36.98 53.31 28.77
CA GLU A 11 -35.71 53.17 28.05
C GLU A 11 -34.74 52.24 28.81
N GLN A 12 -34.60 52.37 30.11
CA GLN A 12 -33.75 51.52 30.95
C GLN A 12 -34.22 50.05 30.95
N ALA A 13 -35.52 49.82 31.00
CA ALA A 13 -36.09 48.49 30.94
C ALA A 13 -35.83 47.82 29.59
N LYS A 14 -35.92 48.59 28.49
CA LYS A 14 -35.60 48.10 27.14
C LYS A 14 -34.13 47.74 27.00
N GLU A 15 -33.24 48.59 27.48
CA GLU A 15 -31.79 48.33 27.44
C GLU A 15 -31.39 47.12 28.25
N TYR A 16 -31.95 46.93 29.44
CA TYR A 16 -31.74 45.75 30.26
C TYR A 16 -32.20 44.47 29.60
N LEU A 17 -33.40 44.48 28.96
CA LEU A 17 -33.91 43.33 28.23
C LEU A 17 -33.06 43.01 26.99
N LEU A 18 -32.60 43.99 26.26
CA LEU A 18 -31.73 43.80 25.10
C LEU A 18 -30.40 43.19 25.51
N LYS A 19 -29.80 43.65 26.60
CA LYS A 19 -28.54 43.12 27.12
C LYS A 19 -28.66 41.65 27.55
N ASN A 20 -29.71 41.31 28.30
CA ASN A 20 -29.95 39.89 28.66
C ASN A 20 -30.18 39.03 27.42
N LEU A 21 -30.92 39.53 26.44
CA LEU A 21 -31.14 38.79 25.19
C LEU A 21 -29.84 38.59 24.38
N GLU A 22 -28.96 39.58 24.37
CA GLU A 22 -27.64 39.48 23.74
C GLU A 22 -26.78 38.40 24.41
N ASP A 23 -26.75 38.36 25.75
CA ASP A 23 -26.00 37.38 26.51
C ASP A 23 -26.52 35.93 26.26
N ASP A 24 -27.85 35.74 26.24
CA ASP A 24 -28.49 34.47 25.92
C ASP A 24 -28.18 34.03 24.45
N LEU A 25 -28.26 35.00 23.52
CA LEU A 25 -27.94 34.75 22.10
C LEU A 25 -26.48 34.40 21.86
N VAL A 26 -25.54 34.96 22.62
CA VAL A 26 -24.12 34.57 22.53
C VAL A 26 -23.92 33.12 22.94
N HIS A 27 -24.58 32.66 24.00
CA HIS A 27 -24.50 31.28 24.45
C HIS A 27 -25.09 30.32 23.41
N GLU A 28 -26.30 30.60 22.91
CA GLU A 28 -26.94 29.77 21.87
C GLU A 28 -26.11 29.68 20.56
N LYS A 29 -25.55 30.82 20.15
CA LYS A 29 -24.65 30.87 19.00
C LYS A 29 -23.42 30.03 19.21
N ALA A 30 -22.79 30.06 20.39
CA ALA A 30 -21.63 29.24 20.72
C ALA A 30 -21.95 27.75 20.66
N VAL A 31 -23.08 27.32 21.21
CA VAL A 31 -23.54 25.91 21.14
C VAL A 31 -23.76 25.51 19.69
N LYS A 32 -24.48 26.30 18.91
CA LYS A 32 -24.70 25.96 17.48
C LYS A 32 -23.42 25.91 16.67
N VAL A 33 -22.46 26.79 16.91
CA VAL A 33 -21.16 26.75 16.22
C VAL A 33 -20.42 25.45 16.55
N LEU A 34 -20.44 25.00 17.81
CA LEU A 34 -19.83 23.74 18.21
C LEU A 34 -20.53 22.52 17.53
N GLU A 35 -21.85 22.51 17.49
CA GLU A 35 -22.62 21.48 16.81
C GLU A 35 -22.28 21.41 15.30
N TYR A 36 -22.23 22.55 14.63
CA TYR A 36 -21.84 22.64 13.23
C TYR A 36 -20.40 22.18 13.00
N GLN A 37 -19.48 22.58 13.87
CA GLN A 37 -18.09 22.15 13.76
C GLN A 37 -17.95 20.63 13.91
N GLN A 38 -18.65 20.03 14.87
CA GLN A 38 -18.63 18.58 15.07
C GLN A 38 -19.24 17.87 13.85
N ARG A 39 -20.41 18.30 13.43
CA ARG A 39 -21.08 17.73 12.25
C ARG A 39 -20.21 17.81 10.99
N THR A 40 -19.56 18.97 10.76
CA THR A 40 -18.66 19.15 9.62
C THR A 40 -17.47 18.19 9.67
N LYS A 41 -16.90 17.93 10.85
CA LYS A 41 -15.83 16.92 11.02
C LYS A 41 -16.31 15.52 10.69
N ASP A 42 -17.46 15.13 11.24
CA ASP A 42 -18.03 13.79 11.01
C ASP A 42 -18.39 13.56 9.52
N GLU A 43 -18.94 14.57 8.87
CA GLU A 43 -19.20 14.56 7.43
C GLU A 43 -17.92 14.49 6.61
N ALA A 44 -16.89 15.26 6.96
CA ALA A 44 -15.59 15.24 6.29
C ALA A 44 -14.90 13.89 6.41
N ASP A 45 -14.92 13.26 7.59
CA ASP A 45 -14.36 11.93 7.81
C ASP A 45 -15.09 10.86 6.98
N THR A 46 -16.40 10.98 6.86
CA THR A 46 -17.22 10.06 6.06
C THR A 46 -16.89 10.20 4.57
N ILE A 47 -16.85 11.42 4.06
CA ILE A 47 -16.49 11.71 2.67
C ILE A 47 -15.06 11.25 2.37
N ALA A 48 -14.12 11.49 3.27
CA ALA A 48 -12.73 11.06 3.10
C ALA A 48 -12.63 9.53 2.97
N ARG A 49 -13.32 8.76 3.82
CA ARG A 49 -13.36 7.30 3.73
C ARG A 49 -13.97 6.81 2.42
N GLU A 50 -15.03 7.45 1.95
CA GLU A 50 -15.68 7.11 0.67
C GLU A 50 -14.76 7.38 -0.53
N ILE A 51 -14.07 8.52 -0.53
CA ILE A 51 -13.09 8.86 -1.56
C ILE A 51 -11.93 7.87 -1.58
N ILE A 52 -11.37 7.55 -0.39
CA ILE A 52 -10.28 6.58 -0.26
C ILE A 52 -10.75 5.20 -0.73
N GLY A 53 -11.93 4.74 -0.31
CA GLY A 53 -12.49 3.46 -0.73
C GLY A 53 -12.66 3.37 -2.24
N THR A 54 -13.19 4.42 -2.86
CA THR A 54 -13.36 4.50 -4.32
C THR A 54 -12.00 4.53 -5.04
N ALA A 55 -11.02 5.27 -4.51
CA ALA A 55 -9.67 5.31 -5.07
C ALA A 55 -8.99 3.94 -5.01
N ILE A 56 -9.08 3.24 -3.86
CA ILE A 56 -8.55 1.89 -3.70
C ILE A 56 -9.20 0.94 -4.71
N GLN A 57 -10.52 0.97 -4.87
CA GLN A 57 -11.22 0.10 -5.83
C GLN A 57 -10.76 0.32 -7.28
N ARG A 58 -10.50 1.56 -7.67
CA ARG A 58 -10.01 1.89 -9.01
C ARG A 58 -8.58 1.44 -9.25
N CYS A 59 -7.71 1.63 -8.26
CA CYS A 59 -6.28 1.37 -8.39
C CYS A 59 -5.89 -0.07 -8.02
N ALA A 60 -6.76 -0.82 -7.32
CA ALA A 60 -6.41 -2.12 -6.77
C ALA A 60 -6.03 -3.14 -7.85
N ALA A 61 -6.75 -3.18 -8.96
CA ALA A 61 -6.50 -4.12 -10.05
C ALA A 61 -5.13 -3.85 -10.71
N ASP A 62 -4.87 -2.60 -11.07
CA ASP A 62 -3.63 -2.21 -11.73
C ASP A 62 -2.43 -2.37 -10.79
N HIS A 63 -2.56 -1.91 -9.55
CA HIS A 63 -1.51 -2.06 -8.54
C HIS A 63 -1.21 -3.53 -8.23
N THR A 64 -2.22 -4.39 -8.16
CA THR A 64 -2.02 -5.83 -7.95
C THR A 64 -1.28 -6.44 -9.13
N ALA A 65 -1.65 -6.12 -10.37
CA ALA A 65 -0.95 -6.61 -11.56
C ALA A 65 0.52 -6.20 -11.57
N GLU A 66 0.83 -4.92 -11.31
CA GLU A 66 2.21 -4.42 -11.26
C GLU A 66 3.05 -5.05 -10.13
N THR A 67 2.43 -5.28 -8.96
CA THR A 67 3.16 -5.77 -7.78
C THR A 67 3.28 -7.27 -7.68
N THR A 68 2.46 -8.06 -8.41
CA THR A 68 2.46 -9.53 -8.30
C THR A 68 3.14 -10.25 -9.44
N VAL A 69 3.47 -9.56 -10.51
CA VAL A 69 4.03 -10.16 -11.73
C VAL A 69 5.46 -9.65 -11.99
N SER A 70 6.34 -10.54 -12.40
CA SER A 70 7.68 -10.22 -12.91
C SER A 70 7.92 -10.94 -14.21
N VAL A 71 8.49 -10.25 -15.19
CA VAL A 71 8.81 -10.83 -16.51
C VAL A 71 10.30 -11.14 -16.58
N VAL A 72 10.64 -12.35 -17.03
CA VAL A 72 12.00 -12.81 -17.28
C VAL A 72 12.21 -12.91 -18.78
N ALA A 73 13.16 -12.15 -19.32
CA ALA A 73 13.51 -12.20 -20.73
C ALA A 73 14.31 -13.48 -21.05
N LEU A 74 14.01 -14.09 -22.18
CA LEU A 74 14.70 -15.26 -22.69
C LEU A 74 15.55 -14.87 -23.91
N PRO A 75 16.71 -15.49 -24.10
CA PRO A 75 17.56 -15.23 -25.27
C PRO A 75 16.97 -15.80 -26.57
N ASN A 76 16.12 -16.80 -26.49
CA ASN A 76 15.40 -17.40 -27.59
C ASN A 76 14.20 -18.22 -27.13
N ASP A 77 13.24 -18.50 -28.01
CA ASP A 77 12.05 -19.30 -27.70
C ASP A 77 12.35 -20.80 -27.46
N GLU A 78 13.47 -21.33 -27.91
CA GLU A 78 13.88 -22.71 -27.62
C GLU A 78 14.09 -22.93 -26.11
N MET A 79 14.47 -21.88 -25.39
CA MET A 79 14.62 -21.94 -23.93
C MET A 79 13.31 -22.18 -23.22
N LYS A 80 12.16 -21.75 -23.75
CA LYS A 80 10.84 -22.07 -23.19
C LYS A 80 10.63 -23.58 -23.11
N GLY A 81 10.88 -24.28 -24.23
CA GLY A 81 10.75 -25.72 -24.26
C GLY A 81 11.66 -26.43 -23.26
N ARG A 82 12.88 -25.92 -23.05
CA ARG A 82 13.82 -26.46 -22.06
C ARG A 82 13.39 -26.18 -20.62
N ILE A 83 12.84 -25.03 -20.34
CA ILE A 83 12.30 -24.65 -19.02
C ILE A 83 11.06 -25.49 -18.71
N ILE A 84 10.18 -25.72 -19.67
CA ILE A 84 9.04 -26.62 -19.50
C ILE A 84 9.53 -28.03 -19.24
N GLY A 85 10.46 -28.53 -20.04
CA GLY A 85 10.97 -29.88 -19.98
C GLY A 85 9.96 -30.93 -20.47
N ARG A 86 10.35 -32.20 -20.45
CA ARG A 86 9.46 -33.30 -20.85
C ARG A 86 8.25 -33.35 -19.91
N GLU A 87 7.05 -33.29 -20.46
CA GLU A 87 5.78 -33.36 -19.73
C GLU A 87 5.64 -32.33 -18.63
N GLY A 88 6.31 -31.17 -18.76
CA GLY A 88 6.26 -30.07 -17.75
C GLY A 88 7.04 -30.42 -16.47
N ARG A 89 7.98 -31.36 -16.48
CA ARG A 89 8.71 -31.80 -15.29
C ARG A 89 9.54 -30.69 -14.67
N ASN A 90 10.22 -29.88 -15.47
CA ASN A 90 11.09 -28.83 -14.98
C ASN A 90 10.27 -27.66 -14.41
N VAL A 91 9.22 -27.25 -15.09
CA VAL A 91 8.34 -26.16 -14.62
C VAL A 91 7.66 -26.54 -13.31
N ARG A 92 7.12 -27.75 -13.19
CA ARG A 92 6.52 -28.24 -11.93
C ARG A 92 7.51 -28.28 -10.76
N THR A 93 8.76 -28.72 -11.05
CA THR A 93 9.81 -28.70 -10.02
C THR A 93 10.09 -27.29 -9.57
N LEU A 94 10.19 -26.34 -10.48
CA LEU A 94 10.48 -24.94 -10.20
C LEU A 94 9.33 -24.30 -9.41
N GLU A 95 8.08 -24.49 -9.81
CA GLU A 95 6.88 -24.05 -9.08
C GLU A 95 6.80 -24.64 -7.67
N THR A 96 7.07 -25.92 -7.53
CA THR A 96 7.03 -26.62 -6.22
C THR A 96 8.08 -26.09 -5.25
N ILE A 97 9.31 -25.83 -5.72
CA ILE A 97 10.43 -25.38 -4.87
C ILE A 97 10.31 -23.90 -4.53
N THR A 98 9.93 -23.06 -5.50
CA THR A 98 9.84 -21.60 -5.31
C THR A 98 8.52 -21.17 -4.70
N GLY A 99 7.46 -21.93 -4.91
CA GLY A 99 6.09 -21.58 -4.48
C GLY A 99 5.51 -20.39 -5.26
N VAL A 100 5.89 -20.24 -6.54
CA VAL A 100 5.36 -19.25 -7.47
C VAL A 100 4.71 -19.92 -8.66
N ASP A 101 3.85 -19.26 -9.37
CA ASP A 101 3.24 -19.73 -10.62
C ASP A 101 4.03 -19.20 -11.83
N LEU A 102 4.35 -20.09 -12.77
CA LEU A 102 5.03 -19.76 -14.02
C LEU A 102 4.03 -19.74 -15.16
N ILE A 103 3.80 -18.58 -15.72
CA ILE A 103 2.93 -18.40 -16.88
C ILE A 103 3.81 -18.37 -18.14
N ILE A 104 3.69 -19.42 -18.94
CA ILE A 104 4.41 -19.56 -20.20
C ILE A 104 3.36 -19.50 -21.31
N ASP A 105 3.24 -18.36 -21.90
CA ASP A 105 2.31 -18.04 -22.98
C ASP A 105 3.04 -17.88 -24.32
N ASP A 106 2.30 -17.51 -25.37
CA ASP A 106 2.83 -17.26 -26.71
C ASP A 106 3.63 -15.95 -26.85
N THR A 107 3.80 -15.18 -25.77
CA THR A 107 4.62 -13.97 -25.79
C THR A 107 6.05 -14.31 -26.15
N PRO A 108 6.62 -13.77 -27.23
CA PRO A 108 7.96 -14.16 -27.67
C PRO A 108 9.02 -13.78 -26.61
N GLU A 109 9.99 -14.68 -26.44
CA GLU A 109 11.19 -14.45 -25.63
C GLU A 109 10.94 -13.98 -24.17
N ALA A 110 9.81 -14.37 -23.57
CA ALA A 110 9.48 -14.00 -22.22
C ALA A 110 8.78 -15.12 -21.43
N ILE A 111 9.01 -15.16 -20.13
CA ILE A 111 8.27 -15.97 -19.14
C ILE A 111 7.82 -15.05 -18.03
N THR A 112 6.57 -15.20 -17.63
CA THR A 112 5.97 -14.45 -16.57
C THR A 112 5.96 -15.26 -15.27
N VAL A 113 6.49 -14.66 -14.20
CA VAL A 113 6.50 -15.21 -12.85
C VAL A 113 5.46 -14.48 -12.02
N SER A 114 4.48 -15.19 -11.46
CA SER A 114 3.40 -14.64 -10.67
C SER A 114 3.48 -15.12 -9.22
N SER A 115 3.46 -14.19 -8.27
CA SER A 115 3.35 -14.48 -6.84
C SER A 115 2.99 -13.22 -6.06
N PHE A 116 2.17 -13.37 -5.03
CA PHE A 116 1.88 -12.29 -4.07
C PHE A 116 3.07 -11.96 -3.16
N ASP A 117 3.96 -12.94 -2.93
CA ASP A 117 5.15 -12.74 -2.12
C ASP A 117 6.30 -12.17 -2.97
N PRO A 118 6.70 -10.91 -2.76
CA PRO A 118 7.76 -10.30 -3.56
C PRO A 118 9.11 -10.97 -3.39
N VAL A 119 9.39 -11.55 -2.21
CA VAL A 119 10.65 -12.25 -1.95
C VAL A 119 10.72 -13.54 -2.75
N ARG A 120 9.66 -14.36 -2.71
CA ARG A 120 9.58 -15.60 -3.51
C ARG A 120 9.69 -15.33 -5.01
N ARG A 121 8.99 -14.27 -5.48
CA ARG A 121 9.02 -13.87 -6.88
C ARG A 121 10.42 -13.46 -7.32
N GLU A 122 11.15 -12.69 -6.51
CA GLU A 122 12.51 -12.29 -6.81
C GLU A 122 13.50 -13.49 -6.78
N VAL A 123 13.35 -14.38 -5.82
CA VAL A 123 14.12 -15.64 -5.79
C VAL A 123 13.88 -16.48 -7.05
N ALA A 124 12.61 -16.61 -7.47
CA ALA A 124 12.27 -17.36 -8.69
C ALA A 124 12.82 -16.68 -9.95
N ARG A 125 12.74 -15.36 -10.06
CA ARG A 125 13.30 -14.56 -11.15
C ARG A 125 14.82 -14.79 -11.28
N LEU A 126 15.55 -14.63 -10.19
CA LEU A 126 17.00 -14.85 -10.15
C LEU A 126 17.37 -16.32 -10.43
N THR A 127 16.56 -17.26 -9.96
CA THR A 127 16.78 -18.69 -10.26
C THR A 127 16.66 -18.96 -11.75
N LEU A 128 15.63 -18.42 -12.40
CA LEU A 128 15.44 -18.52 -13.85
C LEU A 128 16.59 -17.86 -14.62
N GLU A 129 17.00 -16.65 -14.27
CA GLU A 129 18.13 -15.96 -14.92
C GLU A 129 19.44 -16.76 -14.84
N LYS A 130 19.71 -17.36 -13.68
CA LYS A 130 20.88 -18.22 -13.48
C LYS A 130 20.79 -19.52 -14.31
N LEU A 131 19.61 -20.12 -14.41
CA LEU A 131 19.39 -21.34 -15.22
C LEU A 131 19.50 -21.02 -16.71
N ILE A 132 19.02 -19.88 -17.16
CA ILE A 132 19.14 -19.42 -18.53
C ILE A 132 20.60 -19.17 -18.89
N SER A 133 21.34 -18.51 -18.04
CA SER A 133 22.78 -18.25 -18.21
C SER A 133 23.61 -19.55 -18.22
N ASP A 134 23.30 -20.52 -17.36
CA ASP A 134 24.00 -21.81 -17.30
C ASP A 134 23.61 -22.75 -18.47
N GLY A 135 22.44 -22.58 -19.02
CA GLY A 135 21.92 -23.38 -20.13
C GLY A 135 21.56 -24.82 -19.79
N ARG A 136 21.77 -25.29 -18.55
CA ARG A 136 21.47 -26.64 -18.09
C ARG A 136 20.24 -26.66 -17.21
N ILE A 137 19.11 -27.10 -17.74
CA ILE A 137 17.83 -27.07 -17.04
C ILE A 137 17.38 -28.49 -16.76
N HIS A 138 17.58 -28.96 -15.54
CA HIS A 138 17.10 -30.23 -15.00
C HIS A 138 16.82 -30.09 -13.49
N PRO A 139 16.00 -30.97 -12.89
CA PRO A 139 15.51 -30.79 -11.51
C PRO A 139 16.60 -30.53 -10.47
N ALA A 140 17.66 -31.35 -10.43
CA ALA A 140 18.74 -31.18 -9.47
C ALA A 140 19.49 -29.83 -9.66
N ARG A 141 19.60 -29.35 -10.89
CA ARG A 141 20.21 -28.02 -11.14
C ARG A 141 19.30 -26.88 -10.73
N ILE A 142 17.99 -27.08 -10.87
CA ILE A 142 16.98 -26.10 -10.41
C ILE A 142 17.10 -25.91 -8.89
N GLU A 143 17.18 -27.00 -8.13
CA GLU A 143 17.38 -26.96 -6.67
C GLU A 143 18.66 -26.23 -6.29
N GLU A 144 19.78 -26.52 -6.94
CA GLU A 144 21.06 -25.86 -6.68
C GLU A 144 21.00 -24.35 -6.96
N MET A 145 20.40 -23.94 -8.08
CA MET A 145 20.29 -22.52 -8.44
C MET A 145 19.30 -21.78 -7.54
N TYR A 146 18.23 -22.42 -7.11
CA TYR A 146 17.29 -21.90 -6.13
C TYR A 146 17.99 -21.57 -4.79
N GLU A 147 18.77 -22.52 -4.25
CA GLU A 147 19.50 -22.30 -3.01
C GLU A 147 20.51 -21.12 -3.13
N LYS A 148 21.16 -20.98 -4.28
CA LYS A 148 22.07 -19.85 -4.54
C LYS A 148 21.31 -18.52 -4.62
N ALA A 149 20.22 -18.49 -5.36
CA ALA A 149 19.37 -17.29 -5.50
C ALA A 149 18.78 -16.85 -4.16
N ARG A 150 18.28 -17.80 -3.36
CA ARG A 150 17.74 -17.54 -2.04
C ARG A 150 18.78 -16.88 -1.11
N ARG A 151 19.99 -17.44 -1.04
CA ARG A 151 21.08 -16.84 -0.23
C ARG A 151 21.44 -15.44 -0.68
N GLU A 152 21.42 -15.18 -1.98
CA GLU A 152 21.71 -13.86 -2.56
C GLU A 152 20.64 -12.85 -2.20
N VAL A 153 19.35 -13.20 -2.34
CA VAL A 153 18.23 -12.34 -1.94
C VAL A 153 18.26 -12.08 -0.43
N ASP A 154 18.47 -13.10 0.40
CA ASP A 154 18.58 -12.95 1.85
C ASP A 154 19.74 -12.00 2.25
N ALA A 155 20.88 -12.09 1.56
CA ALA A 155 22.01 -11.18 1.78
C ALA A 155 21.67 -9.73 1.38
N THR A 156 20.99 -9.56 0.22
CA THR A 156 20.56 -8.25 -0.26
C THR A 156 19.56 -7.60 0.69
N ILE A 157 18.59 -8.36 1.20
CA ILE A 157 17.60 -7.89 2.17
C ILE A 157 18.28 -7.42 3.44
N LYS A 158 19.23 -8.20 3.99
CA LYS A 158 19.99 -7.82 5.18
C LYS A 158 20.78 -6.54 4.96
N GLN A 159 21.52 -6.45 3.87
CA GLN A 159 22.33 -5.27 3.52
C GLN A 159 21.46 -4.03 3.36
N THR A 160 20.34 -4.13 2.64
CA THR A 160 19.40 -3.02 2.44
C THR A 160 18.73 -2.61 3.76
N GLY A 161 18.40 -3.57 4.62
CA GLY A 161 17.85 -3.33 5.95
C GLY A 161 18.83 -2.60 6.87
N GLU A 162 20.12 -2.94 6.83
CA GLU A 162 21.16 -2.26 7.58
C GLU A 162 21.37 -0.81 7.12
N ILE A 163 21.38 -0.57 5.81
CA ILE A 163 21.45 0.78 5.23
C ILE A 163 20.21 1.60 5.62
N GLY A 164 19.03 1.01 5.55
CA GLY A 164 17.78 1.66 5.97
C GLY A 164 17.79 2.07 7.45
N ARG A 165 18.29 1.21 8.34
CA ARG A 165 18.44 1.51 9.77
C ARG A 165 19.45 2.63 10.03
N ALA A 166 20.57 2.64 9.32
CA ALA A 166 21.58 3.70 9.43
C ALA A 166 20.99 5.06 9.00
N SER A 167 20.28 5.12 7.88
CA SER A 167 19.62 6.34 7.38
C SER A 167 18.53 6.86 8.33
N CYS A 168 17.73 5.98 8.94
CA CYS A 168 16.75 6.38 9.95
C CYS A 168 17.43 6.95 11.21
N ARG A 169 18.54 6.36 11.67
CA ARG A 169 19.29 6.81 12.83
C ARG A 169 19.90 8.19 12.61
N GLU A 170 20.47 8.46 11.44
CA GLU A 170 21.00 9.78 11.09
C GLU A 170 19.93 10.86 11.03
N ARG A 171 18.73 10.55 10.52
CA ARG A 171 17.61 11.50 10.49
C ARG A 171 17.14 11.89 11.88
N VAL A 172 17.06 10.92 12.80
CA VAL A 172 16.67 11.19 14.20
C VAL A 172 17.71 12.06 14.93
N LEU A 173 19.00 11.83 14.68
CA LEU A 173 20.07 12.63 15.29
C LEU A 173 20.17 14.07 14.75
N ARG A 174 19.61 14.36 13.57
CA ARG A 174 19.53 15.74 13.03
C ARG A 174 18.30 16.53 13.50
N LEU A 175 17.36 15.88 14.18
CA LEU A 175 16.14 16.50 14.70
C LEU A 175 16.23 16.79 16.21
N VAL A 176 17.33 16.44 16.87
CA VAL A 176 17.67 16.77 18.26
C VAL A 176 18.83 17.75 18.28
#